data_0c0bcc25a0afcc5651ff967e6b7360f3
#
_entry.id   0c0bcc25a0afcc5651ff967e6b7360f3
#
_cell.length_a   1.000
_cell.length_b   1.000
_cell.length_c   1.000
_cell.angle_alpha   90.00
_cell.angle_beta   90.00
_cell.angle_gamma   90.00
#
_symmetry.space_group_name_H-M   'P 1'
#
loop_
_entity.id
_entity.type
_entity.pdbx_description
1 polymer ?
#
loop_
_entity_poly.entity_id
_entity_poly.type
_entity_poly.pdbx_seq_one_letter_code
_entity_poly.pdbx_strand_id
1 'polypeptide(L)'
;VSTGLGIVWGRQRWLKLAGLFLGIDLLLFTTFFTNPAGIASGFIGSLGYWLSQQGVARGGQPWYYFLIVLPIYEYLPLIGGFGAAVLFFIRRKQLPELARNFIPFALWWAGGIFLALSLAGEKMPWLSTHIIVPFLLLAAWWIGQMVEGIWVDDVIHSKPKGFIKRIGLVAIGILTLLT
;
A
#
# COMPACT_ATOMS: atom_id res chain seq x y z
N VAL A 1 -2.61 -19.78 10.55
CA VAL A 1 -2.48 -19.76 9.08
C VAL A 1 -1.12 -19.22 8.66
N SER A 2 -0.69 -18.02 9.09
CA SER A 2 0.60 -17.40 8.71
C SER A 2 1.82 -18.25 9.06
N THR A 3 1.84 -18.88 10.25
CA THR A 3 2.93 -19.76 10.68
C THR A 3 3.07 -20.97 9.77
N GLY A 4 1.96 -21.64 9.43
CA GLY A 4 1.97 -22.79 8.53
C GLY A 4 2.49 -22.44 7.13
N LEU A 5 1.98 -21.34 6.56
CA LEU A 5 2.42 -20.84 5.26
C LEU A 5 3.90 -20.43 5.27
N GLY A 6 4.36 -19.77 6.33
CA GLY A 6 5.75 -19.35 6.48
C GLY A 6 6.73 -20.52 6.58
N ILE A 7 6.37 -21.59 7.30
CA ILE A 7 7.18 -22.80 7.43
C ILE A 7 7.28 -23.54 6.08
N VAL A 8 6.18 -23.64 5.33
CA VAL A 8 6.15 -24.27 4.00
C VAL A 8 6.95 -23.45 3.00
N TRP A 9 6.87 -22.12 3.04
CA TRP A 9 7.57 -21.24 2.10
C TRP A 9 9.08 -21.20 2.31
N GLY A 10 9.55 -21.25 3.58
CA GLY A 10 10.97 -21.20 3.90
C GLY A 10 11.24 -21.18 5.39
N ARG A 11 11.22 -22.38 6.01
CA ARG A 11 11.34 -22.56 7.46
C ARG A 11 12.42 -21.70 8.13
N GLN A 12 13.64 -21.71 7.59
CA GLN A 12 14.76 -20.96 8.21
C GLN A 12 14.55 -19.44 8.11
N ARG A 13 14.07 -18.93 6.97
CA ARG A 13 13.79 -17.51 6.79
C ARG A 13 12.65 -17.09 7.70
N TRP A 14 11.60 -17.89 7.75
CA TRP A 14 10.44 -17.61 8.60
C TRP A 14 10.84 -17.57 10.09
N LEU A 15 11.63 -18.54 10.57
CA LEU A 15 12.09 -18.58 11.96
C LEU A 15 12.96 -17.36 12.32
N LYS A 16 13.84 -16.92 11.42
CA LYS A 16 14.66 -15.71 11.63
C LYS A 16 13.78 -14.46 11.71
N LEU A 17 12.82 -14.32 10.80
CA LEU A 17 11.91 -13.16 10.80
C LEU A 17 10.97 -13.17 12.01
N ALA A 18 10.42 -14.33 12.36
CA ALA A 18 9.59 -14.48 13.54
C ALA A 18 10.38 -14.22 14.84
N GLY A 19 11.61 -14.73 14.94
CA GLY A 19 12.50 -14.49 16.08
C GLY A 19 12.87 -13.01 16.20
N LEU A 20 13.16 -12.33 15.10
CA LEU A 20 13.42 -10.89 15.08
C LEU A 20 12.19 -10.10 15.51
N PHE A 21 11.02 -10.40 14.94
CA PHE A 21 9.76 -9.77 15.30
C PHE A 21 9.44 -9.93 16.79
N LEU A 22 9.45 -11.17 17.29
CA LEU A 22 9.18 -11.45 18.70
C LEU A 22 10.22 -10.83 19.63
N GLY A 23 11.49 -10.80 19.23
CA GLY A 23 12.56 -10.16 20.00
C GLY A 23 12.35 -8.67 20.16
N ILE A 24 12.02 -7.97 19.07
CA ILE A 24 11.71 -6.53 19.10
C ILE A 24 10.45 -6.27 19.92
N ASP A 25 9.40 -7.05 19.70
CA ASP A 25 8.12 -6.92 20.40
C ASP A 25 8.31 -7.12 21.92
N LEU A 26 9.00 -8.18 22.34
CA LEU A 26 9.31 -8.40 23.75
C LEU A 26 10.14 -7.27 24.35
N LEU A 27 11.19 -6.80 23.67
CA LEU A 27 12.00 -5.68 24.16
C LEU A 27 11.18 -4.42 24.38
N LEU A 28 10.33 -4.06 23.43
CA LEU A 28 9.55 -2.82 23.48
C LEU A 28 8.42 -2.92 24.50
N PHE A 29 7.60 -3.97 24.48
CA PHE A 29 6.48 -4.12 25.40
C PHE A 29 6.90 -4.37 26.84
N THR A 30 8.03 -5.03 27.06
CA THR A 30 8.58 -5.20 28.40
C THR A 30 9.42 -4.02 28.88
N THR A 31 9.54 -2.97 28.09
CA THR A 31 10.38 -1.80 28.41
C THR A 31 11.81 -2.26 28.78
N PHE A 32 12.45 -3.00 27.85
CA PHE A 32 13.78 -3.60 28.07
C PHE A 32 13.84 -4.52 29.30
N PHE A 33 12.82 -5.39 29.45
CA PHE A 33 12.66 -6.37 30.55
C PHE A 33 12.40 -5.77 31.93
N THR A 34 12.14 -4.49 32.05
CA THR A 34 11.80 -3.84 33.35
C THR A 34 10.33 -4.03 33.73
N ASN A 35 9.44 -4.32 32.75
CA ASN A 35 8.01 -4.54 32.96
C ASN A 35 7.56 -5.91 32.40
N PRO A 36 7.60 -6.99 33.20
CA PRO A 36 7.17 -8.32 32.74
C PRO A 36 5.69 -8.39 32.30
N ALA A 37 4.81 -7.56 32.92
CA ALA A 37 3.39 -7.49 32.54
C ALA A 37 3.19 -6.99 31.10
N GLY A 38 4.19 -6.33 30.51
CA GLY A 38 4.21 -5.90 29.12
C GLY A 38 4.00 -7.02 28.11
N ILE A 39 4.40 -8.25 28.42
CA ILE A 39 4.15 -9.42 27.55
C ILE A 39 2.65 -9.64 27.36
N ALA A 40 1.89 -9.63 28.45
CA ALA A 40 0.44 -9.81 28.39
C ALA A 40 -0.25 -8.63 27.68
N SER A 41 0.19 -7.39 27.94
CA SER A 41 -0.39 -6.21 27.28
C SER A 41 -0.04 -6.14 25.80
N GLY A 42 1.15 -6.56 25.38
CA GLY A 42 1.57 -6.58 23.97
C GLY A 42 0.78 -7.57 23.12
N PHE A 43 0.66 -8.82 23.58
CA PHE A 43 0.03 -9.88 22.77
C PHE A 43 -1.48 -9.98 22.97
N ILE A 44 -1.97 -9.85 24.21
CA ILE A 44 -3.37 -10.09 24.55
C ILE A 44 -4.10 -8.77 24.74
N GLY A 45 -3.50 -7.83 25.50
CA GLY A 45 -4.12 -6.55 25.84
C GLY A 45 -4.40 -5.69 24.61
N SER A 46 -3.45 -5.60 23.69
CA SER A 46 -3.61 -4.84 22.43
C SER A 46 -4.76 -5.39 21.58
N LEU A 47 -4.86 -6.71 21.44
CA LEU A 47 -5.96 -7.36 20.73
C LEU A 47 -7.29 -7.16 21.45
N GLY A 48 -7.32 -7.34 22.79
CA GLY A 48 -8.52 -7.11 23.60
C GLY A 48 -9.00 -5.67 23.53
N TYR A 49 -8.07 -4.71 23.58
CA TYR A 49 -8.39 -3.29 23.39
C TYR A 49 -8.98 -3.04 22.00
N TRP A 50 -8.34 -3.54 20.94
CA TRP A 50 -8.83 -3.37 19.57
C TRP A 50 -10.22 -3.98 19.37
N LEU A 51 -10.46 -5.18 19.88
CA LEU A 51 -11.77 -5.82 19.83
C LEU A 51 -12.85 -5.02 20.58
N SER A 52 -12.53 -4.48 21.75
CA SER A 52 -13.46 -3.64 22.53
C SER A 52 -13.81 -2.34 21.80
N GLN A 53 -12.87 -1.78 21.01
CA GLN A 53 -13.10 -0.57 20.24
C GLN A 53 -13.98 -0.79 18.99
N GLN A 54 -14.16 -2.04 18.52
CA GLN A 54 -15.06 -2.32 17.38
C GLN A 54 -16.51 -1.95 17.68
N GLY A 55 -16.95 -2.06 18.93
CA GLY A 55 -18.30 -1.63 19.38
C GLY A 55 -18.45 -0.12 19.53
N VAL A 56 -17.34 0.63 19.55
CA VAL A 56 -17.34 2.09 19.71
C VAL A 56 -17.24 2.72 18.33
N ALA A 57 -18.39 3.06 17.72
CA ALA A 57 -18.46 3.74 16.43
C ALA A 57 -17.92 5.18 16.55
N ARG A 58 -16.60 5.34 16.70
CA ARG A 58 -15.96 6.65 16.73
C ARG A 58 -16.15 7.37 15.42
N GLY A 59 -16.72 8.57 15.48
CA GLY A 59 -17.03 9.40 14.33
C GLY A 59 -18.39 9.12 13.69
N GLY A 60 -19.09 8.02 14.01
CA GLY A 60 -20.42 7.70 13.49
C GLY A 60 -20.52 7.63 11.96
N GLN A 61 -19.41 7.41 11.28
CA GLN A 61 -19.34 7.46 9.82
C GLN A 61 -19.90 6.16 9.19
N PRO A 62 -20.59 6.26 8.03
CA PRO A 62 -21.15 5.10 7.35
C PRO A 62 -20.02 4.21 6.77
N TRP A 63 -20.36 2.95 6.44
CA TRP A 63 -19.39 1.99 5.88
C TRP A 63 -18.70 2.48 4.58
N TYR A 64 -19.39 3.30 3.80
CA TYR A 64 -18.89 3.87 2.54
C TYR A 64 -18.06 5.15 2.72
N TYR A 65 -17.73 5.55 3.93
CA TYR A 65 -17.00 6.77 4.24
C TYR A 65 -15.74 6.95 3.37
N PHE A 66 -14.88 5.92 3.30
CA PHE A 66 -13.65 5.99 2.52
C PHE A 66 -13.88 6.00 1.00
N LEU A 67 -15.04 5.51 0.50
CA LEU A 67 -15.41 5.65 -0.91
C LEU A 67 -15.63 7.12 -1.33
N ILE A 68 -15.99 7.98 -0.37
CA ILE A 68 -16.18 9.41 -0.61
C ILE A 68 -14.90 10.19 -0.33
N VAL A 69 -14.26 9.91 0.81
CA VAL A 69 -13.09 10.67 1.27
C VAL A 69 -11.89 10.50 0.35
N LEU A 70 -11.58 9.26 -0.05
CA LEU A 70 -10.41 8.99 -0.88
C LEU A 70 -10.45 9.67 -2.25
N PRO A 71 -11.53 9.65 -3.04
CA PRO A 71 -11.58 10.36 -4.31
C PRO A 71 -11.50 11.88 -4.19
N ILE A 72 -11.89 12.45 -3.05
CA ILE A 72 -11.87 13.90 -2.85
C ILE A 72 -10.47 14.37 -2.46
N TYR A 73 -9.82 13.68 -1.53
CA TYR A 73 -8.54 14.11 -0.95
C TYR A 73 -7.33 13.43 -1.57
N GLU A 74 -7.48 12.22 -2.10
CA GLU A 74 -6.38 11.35 -2.54
C GLU A 74 -6.57 10.86 -3.99
N TYR A 75 -7.15 11.70 -4.85
CA TYR A 75 -7.47 11.33 -6.24
C TYR A 75 -6.25 10.96 -7.08
N LEU A 76 -5.10 11.62 -6.88
CA LEU A 76 -3.87 11.35 -7.65
C LEU A 76 -3.32 9.93 -7.43
N PRO A 77 -3.08 9.48 -6.17
CA PRO A 77 -2.70 8.10 -5.92
C PRO A 77 -3.72 7.09 -6.41
N LEU A 78 -5.02 7.40 -6.31
CA LEU A 78 -6.08 6.52 -6.83
C LEU A 78 -5.99 6.36 -8.35
N ILE A 79 -5.91 7.46 -9.09
CA ILE A 79 -5.77 7.44 -10.56
C ILE A 79 -4.53 6.65 -10.95
N GLY A 80 -3.37 6.93 -10.33
CA GLY A 80 -2.13 6.20 -10.59
C GLY A 80 -2.20 4.73 -10.23
N GLY A 81 -2.83 4.39 -9.11
CA GLY A 81 -3.03 3.00 -8.68
C GLY A 81 -3.95 2.21 -9.63
N PHE A 82 -5.05 2.80 -10.06
CA PHE A 82 -5.91 2.20 -11.08
C PHE A 82 -5.21 2.11 -12.44
N GLY A 83 -4.44 3.14 -12.83
CA GLY A 83 -3.58 3.10 -14.02
C GLY A 83 -2.58 1.94 -13.98
N ALA A 84 -1.94 1.74 -12.82
CA ALA A 84 -1.04 0.61 -12.59
C ALA A 84 -1.75 -0.74 -12.75
N ALA A 85 -2.95 -0.88 -12.18
CA ALA A 85 -3.75 -2.10 -12.30
C ALA A 85 -4.08 -2.40 -13.78
N VAL A 86 -4.58 -1.41 -14.51
CA VAL A 86 -4.90 -1.55 -15.94
C VAL A 86 -3.66 -1.93 -16.74
N LEU A 87 -2.54 -1.22 -16.54
CA LEU A 87 -1.29 -1.51 -17.24
C LEU A 87 -0.78 -2.92 -16.91
N PHE A 88 -0.88 -3.34 -15.65
CA PHE A 88 -0.50 -4.69 -15.25
C PHE A 88 -1.30 -5.75 -15.99
N PHE A 89 -2.63 -5.65 -16.03
CA PHE A 89 -3.46 -6.64 -16.71
C PHE A 89 -3.20 -6.69 -18.22
N ILE A 90 -2.91 -5.55 -18.86
CA ILE A 90 -2.60 -5.48 -20.29
C ILE A 90 -1.21 -6.07 -20.58
N ARG A 91 -0.19 -5.73 -19.77
CA ARG A 91 1.22 -6.06 -20.06
C ARG A 91 1.82 -7.16 -19.17
N ARG A 92 1.04 -7.90 -18.41
CA ARG A 92 1.49 -8.87 -17.41
C ARG A 92 2.59 -9.83 -17.92
N LYS A 93 2.47 -10.29 -19.16
CA LYS A 93 3.42 -11.24 -19.75
C LYS A 93 4.79 -10.61 -20.11
N GLN A 94 4.83 -9.30 -20.28
CA GLN A 94 6.02 -8.53 -20.69
C GLN A 94 6.76 -7.92 -19.49
N LEU A 95 6.13 -7.91 -18.31
CA LEU A 95 6.69 -7.31 -17.11
C LEU A 95 7.80 -8.18 -16.50
N PRO A 96 8.83 -7.57 -15.92
CA PRO A 96 9.84 -8.27 -15.16
C PRO A 96 9.23 -9.01 -13.97
N GLU A 97 9.88 -10.07 -13.51
CA GLU A 97 9.39 -10.95 -12.45
C GLU A 97 9.04 -10.19 -11.17
N LEU A 98 9.87 -9.22 -10.79
CA LEU A 98 9.62 -8.37 -9.62
C LEU A 98 8.26 -7.65 -9.71
N ALA A 99 7.97 -7.02 -10.85
CA ALA A 99 6.70 -6.31 -11.04
C ALA A 99 5.51 -7.27 -11.10
N ARG A 100 5.67 -8.46 -11.71
CA ARG A 100 4.62 -9.48 -11.79
C ARG A 100 4.20 -10.01 -10.41
N ASN A 101 5.10 -9.99 -9.43
CA ASN A 101 4.83 -10.45 -8.07
C ASN A 101 4.40 -9.29 -7.17
N PHE A 102 5.04 -8.12 -7.31
CA PHE A 102 4.78 -6.97 -6.46
C PHE A 102 3.42 -6.32 -6.73
N ILE A 103 3.04 -6.12 -8.00
CA ILE A 103 1.79 -5.42 -8.32
C ILE A 103 0.55 -6.15 -7.80
N PRO A 104 0.38 -7.49 -7.99
CA PRO A 104 -0.75 -8.19 -7.39
C PRO A 104 -0.76 -8.13 -5.86
N PHE A 105 0.42 -8.19 -5.22
CA PHE A 105 0.53 -8.02 -3.78
C PHE A 105 0.05 -6.63 -3.34
N ALA A 106 0.51 -5.57 -4.01
CA ALA A 106 0.11 -4.20 -3.68
C ALA A 106 -1.39 -3.96 -3.91
N LEU A 107 -1.98 -4.53 -4.98
CA LEU A 107 -3.42 -4.48 -5.24
C LEU A 107 -4.22 -5.25 -4.18
N TRP A 108 -3.76 -6.43 -3.79
CA TRP A 108 -4.37 -7.19 -2.70
C TRP A 108 -4.28 -6.42 -1.37
N TRP A 109 -3.13 -5.81 -1.07
CA TRP A 109 -2.96 -4.97 0.12
C TRP A 109 -3.91 -3.78 0.08
N ALA A 110 -3.99 -3.04 -1.03
CA ALA A 110 -4.90 -1.90 -1.20
C ALA A 110 -6.36 -2.30 -0.97
N GLY A 111 -6.83 -3.38 -1.61
CA GLY A 111 -8.18 -3.89 -1.43
C GLY A 111 -8.44 -4.40 -0.02
N GLY A 112 -7.49 -5.14 0.54
CA GLY A 112 -7.59 -5.71 1.88
C GLY A 112 -7.69 -4.65 2.98
N ILE A 113 -6.79 -3.65 2.96
CA ILE A 113 -6.81 -2.56 3.95
C ILE A 113 -8.04 -1.66 3.79
N PHE A 114 -8.46 -1.39 2.54
CA PHE A 114 -9.68 -0.64 2.27
C PHE A 114 -10.91 -1.35 2.86
N LEU A 115 -11.06 -2.64 2.61
CA LEU A 115 -12.17 -3.44 3.16
C LEU A 115 -12.11 -3.52 4.68
N ALA A 116 -10.93 -3.80 5.25
CA ALA A 116 -10.76 -3.91 6.69
C ALA A 116 -11.17 -2.62 7.42
N LEU A 117 -10.71 -1.46 6.94
CA LEU A 117 -11.03 -0.17 7.56
C LEU A 117 -12.47 0.28 7.25
N SER A 118 -13.05 -0.10 6.10
CA SER A 118 -14.46 0.19 5.80
C SER A 118 -15.42 -0.61 6.69
N LEU A 119 -15.02 -1.82 7.10
CA LEU A 119 -15.80 -2.67 8.02
C LEU A 119 -15.52 -2.35 9.50
N ALA A 120 -14.38 -1.74 9.82
CA ALA A 120 -14.03 -1.35 11.18
C ALA A 120 -15.02 -0.32 11.74
N GLY A 121 -15.27 -0.38 13.05
CA GLY A 121 -16.14 0.57 13.74
C GLY A 121 -15.60 2.00 13.74
N GLU A 122 -14.28 2.16 13.82
CA GLU A 122 -13.62 3.46 13.79
C GLU A 122 -13.36 3.90 12.34
N LYS A 123 -13.87 5.07 11.96
CA LYS A 123 -13.68 5.67 10.63
C LYS A 123 -13.25 7.12 10.79
N MET A 124 -11.94 7.32 10.80
CA MET A 124 -11.33 8.64 10.98
C MET A 124 -10.51 9.05 9.75
N PRO A 125 -10.41 10.36 9.44
CA PRO A 125 -9.69 10.84 8.25
C PRO A 125 -8.25 10.34 8.15
N TRP A 126 -7.51 10.25 9.27
CA TRP A 126 -6.12 9.78 9.26
C TRP A 126 -5.95 8.31 8.90
N LEU A 127 -6.99 7.48 9.02
CA LEU A 127 -6.94 6.09 8.56
C LEU A 127 -6.85 5.99 7.03
N SER A 128 -7.23 7.04 6.30
CA SER A 128 -7.06 7.10 4.84
C SER A 128 -5.60 6.94 4.43
N THR A 129 -4.64 7.39 5.26
CA THR A 129 -3.20 7.23 4.99
C THR A 129 -2.79 5.77 4.86
N HIS A 130 -3.37 4.88 5.65
CA HIS A 130 -3.09 3.44 5.56
C HIS A 130 -3.61 2.83 4.26
N ILE A 131 -4.76 3.32 3.78
CA ILE A 131 -5.37 2.86 2.53
C ILE A 131 -4.55 3.37 1.34
N ILE A 132 -4.06 4.63 1.42
CA ILE A 132 -3.43 5.28 0.28
C ILE A 132 -1.99 4.82 0.03
N VAL A 133 -1.28 4.34 1.06
CA VAL A 133 0.12 3.88 0.91
C VAL A 133 0.31 2.87 -0.23
N PRO A 134 -0.44 1.76 -0.34
CA PRO A 134 -0.30 0.85 -1.46
C PRO A 134 -0.67 1.49 -2.81
N PHE A 135 -1.62 2.43 -2.86
CA PHE A 135 -1.93 3.18 -4.08
C PHE A 135 -0.79 4.11 -4.49
N LEU A 136 -0.09 4.74 -3.54
CA LEU A 136 1.10 5.54 -3.83
C LEU A 136 2.22 4.69 -4.45
N LEU A 137 2.46 3.50 -3.93
CA LEU A 137 3.46 2.59 -4.50
C LEU A 137 3.08 2.14 -5.91
N LEU A 138 1.80 1.84 -6.16
CA LEU A 138 1.29 1.51 -7.48
C LEU A 138 1.40 2.69 -8.44
N ALA A 139 1.03 3.89 -7.99
CA ALA A 139 1.11 5.12 -8.78
C ALA A 139 2.56 5.46 -9.16
N ALA A 140 3.49 5.33 -8.21
CA ALA A 140 4.92 5.54 -8.44
C ALA A 140 5.45 4.57 -9.50
N TRP A 141 5.10 3.29 -9.43
CA TRP A 141 5.46 2.32 -10.46
C TRP A 141 4.85 2.67 -11.83
N TRP A 142 3.59 3.04 -11.86
CA TRP A 142 2.90 3.40 -13.12
C TRP A 142 3.51 4.63 -13.77
N ILE A 143 3.82 5.67 -12.99
CA ILE A 143 4.54 6.87 -13.48
C ILE A 143 5.93 6.49 -13.98
N GLY A 144 6.67 5.63 -13.26
CA GLY A 144 7.96 5.12 -13.70
C GLY A 144 7.89 4.46 -15.07
N GLN A 145 6.87 3.61 -15.31
CA GLN A 145 6.67 2.98 -16.61
C GLN A 145 6.34 3.99 -17.72
N MET A 146 5.62 5.06 -17.41
CA MET A 146 5.38 6.14 -18.38
C MET A 146 6.65 6.90 -18.72
N VAL A 147 7.45 7.23 -17.71
CA VAL A 147 8.71 7.95 -17.89
C VAL A 147 9.69 7.09 -18.69
N GLU A 148 9.88 5.82 -18.33
CA GLU A 148 10.74 4.89 -19.08
C GLU A 148 10.30 4.75 -20.52
N GLY A 149 9.01 4.58 -20.80
CA GLY A 149 8.49 4.50 -22.16
C GLY A 149 8.72 5.77 -22.97
N ILE A 150 8.72 6.94 -22.33
CA ILE A 150 9.02 8.22 -23.00
C ILE A 150 10.51 8.37 -23.27
N TRP A 151 11.36 8.07 -22.27
CA TRP A 151 12.81 8.29 -22.36
C TRP A 151 13.54 7.27 -23.22
N VAL A 152 13.18 5.98 -23.08
CA VAL A 152 13.87 4.90 -23.77
C VAL A 152 13.61 4.93 -25.29
N ASP A 153 12.37 5.14 -25.72
CA ASP A 153 12.02 5.21 -27.14
C ASP A 153 12.65 6.41 -27.85
N ASP A 154 12.71 7.57 -27.19
CA ASP A 154 13.21 8.80 -27.81
C ASP A 154 14.74 8.89 -27.80
N VAL A 155 15.40 8.33 -26.77
CA VAL A 155 16.90 8.31 -26.71
C VAL A 155 17.48 7.27 -27.68
N ILE A 156 16.85 6.11 -27.83
CA ILE A 156 17.34 5.03 -28.70
C ILE A 156 17.06 5.30 -30.19
N HIS A 157 15.93 5.96 -30.50
CA HIS A 157 15.46 6.12 -31.89
C HIS A 157 15.62 7.53 -32.48
N SER A 158 16.37 8.43 -31.84
CA SER A 158 16.81 9.74 -32.41
C SER A 158 15.71 10.56 -33.13
N LYS A 159 14.51 10.67 -32.56
CA LYS A 159 13.46 11.54 -33.11
C LYS A 159 13.15 12.70 -32.16
N PRO A 160 13.94 13.79 -32.17
CA PRO A 160 13.81 14.89 -31.20
C PRO A 160 12.46 15.62 -31.21
N LYS A 161 11.71 15.57 -32.33
CA LYS A 161 10.38 16.20 -32.43
C LYS A 161 9.27 15.48 -31.64
N GLY A 162 9.40 14.18 -31.39
CA GLY A 162 8.46 13.42 -30.56
C GLY A 162 8.63 13.69 -29.08
N PHE A 163 9.86 13.86 -28.62
CA PHE A 163 10.24 14.10 -27.23
C PHE A 163 9.63 15.39 -26.67
N ILE A 164 9.79 16.53 -27.39
CA ILE A 164 9.25 17.84 -26.96
C ILE A 164 7.73 17.79 -26.86
N LYS A 165 7.05 17.13 -27.82
CA LYS A 165 5.58 17.01 -27.81
C LYS A 165 5.07 16.17 -26.63
N ARG A 166 5.77 15.11 -26.24
CA ARG A 166 5.40 14.23 -25.14
C ARG A 166 5.67 14.87 -23.77
N ILE A 167 6.83 15.56 -23.62
CA ILE A 167 7.09 16.37 -22.41
C ILE A 167 6.04 17.46 -22.27
N GLY A 168 5.66 18.13 -23.35
CA GLY A 168 4.60 19.12 -23.34
C GLY A 168 3.25 18.53 -22.87
N LEU A 169 2.88 17.34 -23.31
CA LEU A 169 1.67 16.66 -22.88
C LEU A 169 1.70 16.25 -21.39
N VAL A 170 2.84 15.74 -20.92
CA VAL A 170 3.04 15.39 -19.49
C VAL A 170 3.01 16.66 -18.63
N ALA A 171 3.70 17.73 -19.06
CA ALA A 171 3.70 19.01 -18.35
C ALA A 171 2.30 19.64 -18.32
N ILE A 172 1.54 19.61 -19.42
CA ILE A 172 0.16 20.06 -19.47
C ILE A 172 -0.72 19.21 -18.54
N GLY A 173 -0.56 17.87 -18.54
CA GLY A 173 -1.27 16.98 -17.64
C GLY A 173 -0.99 17.28 -16.17
N ILE A 174 0.26 17.56 -15.80
CA ILE A 174 0.63 17.95 -14.45
C ILE A 174 0.06 19.33 -14.10
N LEU A 175 0.13 20.30 -15.01
CA LEU A 175 -0.43 21.65 -14.79
C LEU A 175 -1.95 21.63 -14.62
N THR A 176 -2.66 20.84 -15.42
CA THR A 176 -4.13 20.68 -15.29
C THR A 176 -4.55 19.93 -14.02
N LEU A 177 -3.65 19.20 -13.39
CA LEU A 177 -3.89 18.54 -12.11
C LEU A 177 -3.56 19.43 -10.90
N LEU A 178 -2.82 20.54 -11.12
CA LEU A 178 -2.45 21.50 -10.08
C LEU A 178 -3.35 22.75 -10.05
N THR A 179 -4.21 22.90 -11.04
CA THR A 179 -5.26 23.96 -11.12
C THR A 179 -6.62 23.42 -10.78
#